data_ef92cfb1dc28d1897826ced93c87e7c1
#
_entry.id   ef92cfb1dc28d1897826ced93c87e7c1
#
_cell.length_a   1.000
_cell.length_b   1.000
_cell.length_c   1.000
_cell.angle_alpha   90.00
_cell.angle_beta   90.00
_cell.angle_gamma   90.00
#
_symmetry.space_group_name_H-M   'P 1'
#
loop_
_entity.id
_entity.type
_entity.pdbx_description
1 polymer ?
#
loop_
_entity_poly.entity_id
_entity_poly.type
_entity_poly.pdbx_seq_one_letter_code
_entity_poly.pdbx_strand_id
1 'polypeptide(L)'
;CDAEMIDMLVGMFRRLGIPDVVASVGSIGGAATRERYRETLRAFLQPKAGELSEHARTRLEQNPLRILDSKDPKDQAACQGAPNILEVLDDADRAHWDALRAHLDALGTPYVVDPLLVRGLDYYTRTLFELKSSAGELGAQNTLCGGGRYDDMIRELGGPAVPAIGFAMGLERILLALGPMELPKRPPCSVAPLGARAVSKALELGRALRDAGVTADVDGRGNSLKSMLRRADGLGARYCIVIGDAELDRGVVQLKDLAGHSQEELPLGDVVARVAHSGGAA
;
A
#
# COMPACT_ATOMS: atom_id res chain seq x y z
N CYS A 1 -10.83 12.22 14.72
CA CYS A 1 -9.99 11.93 13.55
C CYS A 1 -8.85 10.95 13.87
N ASP A 2 -8.01 11.16 14.92
CA ASP A 2 -6.82 10.33 15.16
C ASP A 2 -7.19 8.86 15.39
N ALA A 3 -8.07 8.58 16.35
CA ALA A 3 -8.56 7.23 16.63
C ALA A 3 -9.28 6.61 15.45
N GLU A 4 -10.11 7.38 14.74
CA GLU A 4 -10.83 6.96 13.55
C GLU A 4 -9.88 6.52 12.42
N MET A 5 -8.79 7.29 12.20
CA MET A 5 -7.78 6.94 11.21
C MET A 5 -7.04 5.64 11.56
N ILE A 6 -6.66 5.46 12.82
CA ILE A 6 -5.99 4.25 13.30
C ILE A 6 -6.93 3.06 13.17
N ASP A 7 -8.19 3.19 13.60
CA ASP A 7 -9.21 2.13 13.50
C ASP A 7 -9.49 1.74 12.05
N MET A 8 -9.67 2.73 11.16
CA MET A 8 -9.85 2.53 9.72
C MET A 8 -8.70 1.70 9.13
N LEU A 9 -7.46 2.02 9.49
CA LEU A 9 -6.27 1.33 8.98
C LEU A 9 -6.19 -0.11 9.52
N VAL A 10 -6.45 -0.32 10.80
CA VAL A 10 -6.53 -1.67 11.41
C VAL A 10 -7.61 -2.49 10.70
N GLY A 11 -8.80 -1.88 10.51
CA GLY A 11 -9.91 -2.51 9.80
C GLY A 11 -9.58 -2.84 8.34
N MET A 12 -8.87 -1.95 7.64
CA MET A 12 -8.42 -2.18 6.27
C MET A 12 -7.48 -3.40 6.17
N PHE A 13 -6.43 -3.46 6.99
CA PHE A 13 -5.50 -4.60 6.97
C PHE A 13 -6.17 -5.91 7.35
N ARG A 14 -7.11 -5.88 8.31
CA ARG A 14 -7.91 -7.05 8.68
C ARG A 14 -8.78 -7.53 7.51
N ARG A 15 -9.42 -6.61 6.75
CA ARG A 15 -10.19 -6.95 5.54
C ARG A 15 -9.33 -7.49 4.40
N LEU A 16 -8.07 -7.07 4.31
CA LEU A 16 -7.09 -7.64 3.38
C LEU A 16 -6.64 -9.04 3.80
N GLY A 17 -7.03 -9.54 4.98
CA GLY A 17 -6.64 -10.86 5.46
C GLY A 17 -5.26 -10.89 6.13
N ILE A 18 -4.69 -9.73 6.49
CA ILE A 18 -3.42 -9.68 7.23
C ILE A 18 -3.73 -9.93 8.72
N PRO A 19 -3.22 -11.01 9.31
CA PRO A 19 -3.47 -11.32 10.72
C PRO A 19 -2.62 -10.46 11.67
N ASP A 20 -3.00 -10.47 12.95
CA ASP A 20 -2.23 -9.92 14.08
C ASP A 20 -1.81 -8.46 13.90
N VAL A 21 -2.66 -7.65 13.25
CA VAL A 21 -2.39 -6.22 13.10
C VAL A 21 -2.68 -5.50 14.40
N VAL A 22 -1.67 -4.86 14.96
CA VAL A 22 -1.73 -4.07 16.19
C VAL A 22 -1.18 -2.67 15.93
N ALA A 23 -1.87 -1.65 16.42
CA ALA A 23 -1.38 -0.28 16.41
C ALA A 23 -0.43 -0.03 17.59
N SER A 24 0.83 0.29 17.33
CA SER A 24 1.75 0.88 18.29
C SER A 24 1.49 2.38 18.30
N VAL A 25 1.05 2.94 19.42
CA VAL A 25 0.66 4.35 19.54
C VAL A 25 1.51 5.07 20.57
N GLY A 26 1.89 6.31 20.27
CA GLY A 26 2.69 7.17 21.14
C GLY A 26 2.29 8.62 20.98
N SER A 27 2.93 9.47 21.76
CA SER A 27 2.82 10.91 21.62
C SER A 27 4.22 11.54 21.67
N ILE A 28 4.45 12.52 20.78
CA ILE A 28 5.66 13.36 20.83
C ILE A 28 5.36 14.73 21.48
N GLY A 29 4.11 14.95 21.87
CA GLY A 29 3.64 16.21 22.41
C GLY A 29 3.66 17.37 21.43
N GLY A 30 3.30 18.55 21.89
CA GLY A 30 3.49 19.81 21.19
C GLY A 30 4.94 20.33 21.32
N ALA A 31 5.20 21.51 20.79
CA ALA A 31 6.55 22.09 20.76
C ALA A 31 7.18 22.23 22.15
N ALA A 32 6.40 22.71 23.13
CA ALA A 32 6.87 22.91 24.52
C ALA A 32 7.19 21.57 25.22
N THR A 33 6.33 20.57 25.09
CA THR A 33 6.56 19.23 25.61
C THR A 33 7.81 18.61 24.97
N ARG A 34 7.95 18.73 23.64
CA ARG A 34 9.08 18.21 22.88
C ARG A 34 10.42 18.79 23.35
N GLU A 35 10.45 20.11 23.61
CA GLU A 35 11.69 20.76 24.08
C GLU A 35 12.05 20.30 25.47
N ARG A 36 11.13 20.26 26.41
CA ARG A 36 11.37 19.69 27.75
C ARG A 36 11.89 18.25 27.69
N TYR A 37 11.28 17.44 26.82
CA TYR A 37 11.70 16.04 26.66
C TYR A 37 13.10 15.91 26.05
N ARG A 38 13.45 16.78 25.09
CA ARG A 38 14.82 16.84 24.53
C ARG A 38 15.85 17.14 25.62
N GLU A 39 15.58 18.10 26.48
CA GLU A 39 16.44 18.43 27.61
C GLU A 39 16.57 17.26 28.59
N THR A 40 15.46 16.64 28.95
CA THR A 40 15.41 15.47 29.85
C THR A 40 16.20 14.30 29.26
N LEU A 41 15.99 14.01 27.98
CA LEU A 41 16.68 12.92 27.28
C LEU A 41 18.17 13.22 27.11
N ARG A 42 18.54 14.46 26.81
CA ARG A 42 19.94 14.88 26.75
C ARG A 42 20.62 14.72 28.11
N ALA A 43 20.01 15.16 29.20
CA ALA A 43 20.54 14.98 30.55
C ALA A 43 20.70 13.49 30.92
N PHE A 44 19.80 12.63 30.48
CA PHE A 44 19.88 11.19 30.70
C PHE A 44 21.02 10.52 29.89
N LEU A 45 21.22 10.92 28.62
CA LEU A 45 22.20 10.30 27.74
C LEU A 45 23.60 10.90 27.84
N GLN A 46 23.74 12.16 28.28
CA GLN A 46 25.03 12.86 28.39
C GLN A 46 26.07 12.09 29.22
N PRO A 47 25.75 11.51 30.39
CA PRO A 47 26.69 10.69 31.13
C PRO A 47 27.16 9.42 30.42
N LYS A 48 26.33 8.93 29.48
CA LYS A 48 26.55 7.72 28.67
C LYS A 48 27.12 8.02 27.29
N ALA A 49 27.52 9.26 26.99
CA ALA A 49 27.98 9.69 25.68
C ALA A 49 29.15 8.87 25.14
N GLY A 50 30.04 8.36 26.03
CA GLY A 50 31.15 7.49 25.66
C GLY A 50 30.73 6.10 25.17
N GLU A 51 29.53 5.64 25.53
CA GLU A 51 28.94 4.34 25.18
C GLU A 51 28.18 4.38 23.86
N LEU A 52 27.79 5.59 23.42
CA LEU A 52 27.03 5.80 22.18
C LEU A 52 27.90 5.59 20.94
N SER A 53 27.27 5.18 19.84
CA SER A 53 27.88 5.18 18.52
C SER A 53 28.31 6.60 18.12
N GLU A 54 29.27 6.74 17.19
CA GLU A 54 29.71 8.05 16.69
C GLU A 54 28.55 8.87 16.12
N HIS A 55 27.65 8.19 15.42
CA HIS A 55 26.46 8.80 14.83
C HIS A 55 25.47 9.28 15.91
N ALA A 56 25.26 8.50 16.96
CA ALA A 56 24.39 8.88 18.07
C ALA A 56 24.98 10.04 18.89
N ARG A 57 26.30 10.13 19.04
CA ARG A 57 26.96 11.28 19.69
C ARG A 57 26.68 12.59 18.96
N THR A 58 26.74 12.59 17.63
CA THR A 58 26.37 13.77 16.85
C THR A 58 24.89 14.13 17.04
N ARG A 59 24.03 13.12 17.08
CA ARG A 59 22.58 13.31 17.32
C ARG A 59 22.25 13.82 18.73
N LEU A 60 23.07 13.47 19.72
CA LEU A 60 22.87 13.94 21.10
C LEU A 60 22.86 15.45 21.19
N GLU A 61 23.69 16.12 20.41
CA GLU A 61 23.74 17.59 20.32
C GLU A 61 22.60 18.17 19.48
N GLN A 62 22.31 17.56 18.33
CA GLN A 62 21.38 18.10 17.35
C GLN A 62 19.91 17.73 17.64
N ASN A 63 19.63 16.45 17.82
CA ASN A 63 18.29 15.93 18.06
C ASN A 63 18.36 14.58 18.80
N PRO A 64 18.40 14.58 20.14
CA PRO A 64 18.52 13.37 20.96
C PRO A 64 17.36 12.38 20.77
N LEU A 65 16.17 12.84 20.35
CA LEU A 65 15.03 11.97 20.06
C LEU A 65 15.35 10.89 19.03
N ARG A 66 16.21 11.20 18.05
CA ARG A 66 16.59 10.25 17.00
C ARG A 66 17.52 9.13 17.47
N ILE A 67 18.03 9.21 18.70
CA ILE A 67 18.83 8.14 19.30
C ILE A 67 17.90 6.99 19.72
N LEU A 68 16.68 7.29 20.15
CA LEU A 68 15.67 6.29 20.55
C LEU A 68 15.29 5.32 19.42
N ASP A 69 15.39 5.76 18.14
CA ASP A 69 15.13 4.93 16.95
C ASP A 69 16.41 4.30 16.37
N SER A 70 17.53 4.36 17.09
CA SER A 70 18.77 3.76 16.63
C SER A 70 18.68 2.24 16.62
N LYS A 71 19.20 1.63 15.54
CA LYS A 71 19.31 0.17 15.41
C LYS A 71 20.67 -0.35 15.89
N ASP A 72 21.59 0.54 16.26
CA ASP A 72 22.86 0.15 16.82
C ASP A 72 22.66 -0.42 18.24
N PRO A 73 23.15 -1.64 18.53
CA PRO A 73 23.00 -2.27 19.84
C PRO A 73 23.57 -1.43 21.00
N LYS A 74 24.62 -0.64 20.77
CA LYS A 74 25.20 0.26 21.79
C LYS A 74 24.21 1.35 22.16
N ASP A 75 23.61 1.98 21.16
CA ASP A 75 22.65 3.06 21.36
C ASP A 75 21.37 2.53 22.05
N GLN A 76 20.90 1.34 21.63
CA GLN A 76 19.77 0.68 22.28
C GLN A 76 20.06 0.37 23.76
N ALA A 77 21.26 -0.13 24.07
CA ALA A 77 21.67 -0.38 25.46
C ALA A 77 21.74 0.93 26.27
N ALA A 78 22.28 2.01 25.71
CA ALA A 78 22.34 3.31 26.38
C ALA A 78 20.95 3.92 26.63
N CYS A 79 19.99 3.65 25.73
CA CYS A 79 18.59 4.09 25.85
C CYS A 79 17.77 3.27 26.83
N GLN A 80 18.27 2.17 27.36
CA GLN A 80 17.55 1.41 28.38
C GLN A 80 17.30 2.26 29.62
N GLY A 81 16.02 2.32 30.04
CA GLY A 81 15.59 3.18 31.15
C GLY A 81 15.48 4.67 30.79
N ALA A 82 15.48 5.01 29.50
CA ALA A 82 15.22 6.38 29.07
C ALA A 82 13.88 6.91 29.64
N PRO A 83 13.83 8.20 30.00
CA PRO A 83 12.59 8.82 30.49
C PRO A 83 11.45 8.62 29.50
N ASN A 84 10.25 8.44 30.02
CA ASN A 84 9.06 8.30 29.19
C ASN A 84 8.50 9.69 28.84
N ILE A 85 8.35 9.99 27.56
CA ILE A 85 7.79 11.28 27.11
C ILE A 85 6.36 11.52 27.65
N LEU A 86 5.60 10.45 27.86
CA LEU A 86 4.24 10.55 28.39
C LEU A 86 4.18 11.09 29.82
N GLU A 87 5.30 11.08 30.57
CA GLU A 87 5.40 11.64 31.92
C GLU A 87 5.59 13.15 31.94
N VAL A 88 6.08 13.72 30.81
CA VAL A 88 6.38 15.15 30.68
C VAL A 88 5.40 15.91 29.80
N LEU A 89 4.29 15.30 29.40
CA LEU A 89 3.21 15.95 28.66
C LEU A 89 2.65 17.13 29.47
N ASP A 90 2.41 18.28 28.84
CA ASP A 90 1.62 19.33 29.44
C ASP A 90 0.13 18.97 29.51
N ASP A 91 -0.67 19.79 30.16
CA ASP A 91 -2.09 19.51 30.39
C ASP A 91 -2.87 19.33 29.08
N ALA A 92 -2.56 20.12 28.04
CA ALA A 92 -3.23 20.06 26.74
C ALA A 92 -2.85 18.78 25.99
N ASP A 93 -1.56 18.42 26.02
CA ASP A 93 -1.06 17.20 25.38
C ASP A 93 -1.53 15.96 26.14
N ARG A 94 -1.62 16.03 27.46
CA ARG A 94 -2.18 14.98 28.31
C ARG A 94 -3.66 14.73 28.00
N ALA A 95 -4.46 15.80 27.95
CA ALA A 95 -5.87 15.70 27.62
C ALA A 95 -6.09 15.11 26.23
N HIS A 96 -5.27 15.49 25.24
CA HIS A 96 -5.31 14.92 23.89
C HIS A 96 -4.95 13.41 23.89
N TRP A 97 -3.90 13.04 24.61
CA TRP A 97 -3.46 11.64 24.75
C TRP A 97 -4.52 10.75 25.41
N ASP A 98 -5.11 11.22 26.49
CA ASP A 98 -6.14 10.47 27.20
C ASP A 98 -7.41 10.32 26.37
N ALA A 99 -7.80 11.38 25.63
CA ALA A 99 -8.93 11.32 24.70
C ALA A 99 -8.68 10.34 23.53
N LEU A 100 -7.45 10.31 22.96
CA LEU A 100 -7.09 9.35 21.93
C LEU A 100 -7.30 7.91 22.42
N ARG A 101 -6.76 7.58 23.60
CA ARG A 101 -6.88 6.24 24.18
C ARG A 101 -8.32 5.87 24.48
N ALA A 102 -9.09 6.79 25.10
CA ALA A 102 -10.50 6.56 25.38
C ALA A 102 -11.32 6.25 24.11
N HIS A 103 -10.99 6.92 23.00
CA HIS A 103 -11.65 6.64 21.72
C HIS A 103 -11.23 5.30 21.11
N LEU A 104 -9.94 4.93 21.18
CA LEU A 104 -9.48 3.62 20.71
C LEU A 104 -10.10 2.48 21.53
N ASP A 105 -10.19 2.66 22.86
CA ASP A 105 -10.85 1.71 23.77
C ASP A 105 -12.34 1.56 23.41
N ALA A 106 -13.04 2.67 23.19
CA ALA A 106 -14.45 2.67 22.79
C ALA A 106 -14.72 2.00 21.44
N LEU A 107 -13.78 2.11 20.48
CA LEU A 107 -13.82 1.44 19.18
C LEU A 107 -13.42 -0.05 19.25
N GLY A 108 -12.83 -0.49 20.37
CA GLY A 108 -12.27 -1.83 20.47
C GLY A 108 -11.06 -2.07 19.55
N THR A 109 -10.38 -0.99 19.15
CA THR A 109 -9.20 -1.08 18.30
C THR A 109 -8.02 -1.67 19.05
N PRO A 110 -7.37 -2.75 18.58
CA PRO A 110 -6.21 -3.31 19.25
C PRO A 110 -5.00 -2.37 19.15
N TYR A 111 -4.48 -1.91 20.26
CA TYR A 111 -3.29 -1.07 20.30
C TYR A 111 -2.39 -1.39 21.48
N VAL A 112 -1.12 -1.01 21.38
CA VAL A 112 -0.15 -0.99 22.47
C VAL A 112 0.42 0.42 22.59
N VAL A 113 0.66 0.85 23.82
CA VAL A 113 1.33 2.12 24.09
C VAL A 113 2.84 1.93 23.94
N ASP A 114 3.46 2.73 23.09
CA ASP A 114 4.90 2.74 22.88
C ASP A 114 5.44 4.13 23.23
N PRO A 115 5.96 4.31 24.46
CA PRO A 115 6.46 5.61 24.91
C PRO A 115 7.77 6.04 24.26
N LEU A 116 8.43 5.14 23.54
CA LEU A 116 9.67 5.41 22.81
C LEU A 116 9.43 5.54 21.31
N LEU A 117 8.15 5.51 20.88
CA LEU A 117 7.82 5.66 19.46
C LEU A 117 8.23 7.04 18.95
N VAL A 118 9.21 7.05 18.08
CA VAL A 118 9.65 8.23 17.33
C VAL A 118 9.61 7.94 15.84
N ARG A 119 9.51 9.01 15.04
CA ARG A 119 9.49 8.92 13.58
C ARG A 119 10.64 9.73 13.00
N GLY A 120 11.13 9.34 11.83
CA GLY A 120 12.26 9.98 11.17
C GLY A 120 12.01 11.41 10.64
N LEU A 121 10.83 11.98 10.89
CA LEU A 121 10.40 13.28 10.36
C LEU A 121 10.04 14.21 11.52
N ASP A 122 10.54 15.43 11.47
CA ASP A 122 10.47 16.40 12.59
C ASP A 122 9.16 17.21 12.63
N TYR A 123 8.31 17.08 11.61
CA TYR A 123 7.05 17.83 11.50
C TYR A 123 5.91 17.28 12.37
N TYR A 124 6.06 16.09 12.94
CA TYR A 124 5.02 15.50 13.75
C TYR A 124 4.76 16.26 15.05
N THR A 125 3.49 16.26 15.46
CA THR A 125 3.00 16.81 16.73
C THR A 125 2.07 15.80 17.40
N ARG A 126 2.09 15.71 18.74
CA ARG A 126 1.16 14.87 19.53
C ARG A 126 1.15 13.41 19.09
N THR A 127 0.07 12.97 18.42
CA THR A 127 -0.16 11.56 18.06
C THR A 127 0.85 11.03 17.06
N LEU A 128 1.48 9.91 17.41
CA LEU A 128 2.25 9.05 16.51
C LEU A 128 1.66 7.64 16.53
N PHE A 129 1.73 6.96 15.40
CA PHE A 129 1.35 5.55 15.35
C PHE A 129 2.12 4.77 14.28
N GLU A 130 2.25 3.46 14.53
CA GLU A 130 2.71 2.45 13.58
C GLU A 130 1.79 1.24 13.65
N LEU A 131 1.35 0.73 12.50
CA LEU A 131 0.65 -0.53 12.43
C LEU A 131 1.65 -1.63 12.09
N LYS A 132 1.73 -2.61 12.97
CA LYS A 132 2.68 -3.73 12.91
C LYS A 132 1.92 -5.03 12.76
N SER A 133 2.52 -6.00 12.07
CA SER A 133 2.01 -7.36 11.97
C SER A 133 3.18 -8.34 12.06
N SER A 134 2.93 -9.51 12.62
CA SER A 134 3.89 -10.64 12.64
C SER A 134 3.75 -11.56 11.43
N ALA A 135 2.84 -11.23 10.49
CA ALA A 135 2.51 -12.07 9.36
C ALA A 135 3.61 -12.13 8.29
N GLY A 136 3.69 -13.25 7.59
CA GLY A 136 4.52 -13.43 6.42
C GLY A 136 6.02 -13.30 6.69
N GLU A 137 6.76 -12.87 5.68
CA GLU A 137 8.24 -12.76 5.70
C GLU A 137 8.74 -11.36 6.12
N LEU A 138 7.97 -10.61 6.91
CA LEU A 138 8.32 -9.25 7.31
C LEU A 138 9.56 -9.16 8.22
N GLY A 139 9.84 -10.21 9.02
CA GLY A 139 10.98 -10.25 9.92
C GLY A 139 11.00 -9.06 10.89
N ALA A 140 12.18 -8.46 11.07
CA ALA A 140 12.36 -7.29 11.94
C ALA A 140 11.73 -5.99 11.37
N GLN A 141 11.32 -5.96 10.10
CA GLN A 141 10.69 -4.81 9.44
C GLN A 141 9.16 -4.98 9.37
N ASN A 142 8.55 -5.25 10.49
CA ASN A 142 7.13 -5.60 10.62
C ASN A 142 6.15 -4.43 10.59
N THR A 143 6.61 -3.19 10.41
CA THR A 143 5.76 -2.01 10.27
C THR A 143 5.17 -1.93 8.86
N LEU A 144 3.87 -2.08 8.73
CA LEU A 144 3.11 -1.99 7.46
C LEU A 144 2.80 -0.55 7.08
N CYS A 145 2.44 0.25 8.09
CA CYS A 145 1.98 1.62 7.95
C CYS A 145 2.47 2.43 9.15
N GLY A 146 2.74 3.71 8.93
CA GLY A 146 3.05 4.62 10.00
C GLY A 146 2.62 6.03 9.68
N GLY A 147 2.25 6.77 10.73
CA GLY A 147 1.72 8.10 10.59
C GLY A 147 1.70 8.86 11.91
N GLY A 148 0.97 9.97 11.88
CA GLY A 148 0.80 10.83 13.04
C GLY A 148 0.23 12.18 12.67
N ARG A 149 0.07 13.01 13.69
CA ARG A 149 -0.43 14.38 13.59
C ARG A 149 0.70 15.35 13.25
N TYR A 150 0.40 16.39 12.47
CA TYR A 150 1.37 17.41 12.04
C TYR A 150 0.68 18.78 11.89
N ASP A 151 0.23 19.32 13.02
CA ASP A 151 -0.63 20.51 13.09
C ASP A 151 0.06 21.80 12.63
N ASP A 152 1.38 21.86 12.68
CA ASP A 152 2.15 23.05 12.33
C ASP A 152 2.59 23.10 10.86
N MET A 153 2.60 21.96 10.16
CA MET A 153 3.21 21.82 8.84
C MET A 153 2.57 22.74 7.79
N ILE A 154 1.23 22.87 7.78
CA ILE A 154 0.53 23.71 6.79
C ILE A 154 0.92 25.17 6.99
N ARG A 155 1.01 25.63 8.25
CA ARG A 155 1.45 26.97 8.61
C ARG A 155 2.91 27.23 8.22
N GLU A 156 3.80 26.28 8.47
CA GLU A 156 5.22 26.36 8.10
C GLU A 156 5.43 26.45 6.58
N LEU A 157 4.52 25.87 5.80
CA LEU A 157 4.50 25.95 4.33
C LEU A 157 3.82 27.24 3.81
N GLY A 158 3.44 28.18 4.70
CA GLY A 158 2.81 29.45 4.33
C GLY A 158 1.29 29.42 4.22
N GLY A 159 0.65 28.33 4.63
CA GLY A 159 -0.80 28.18 4.67
C GLY A 159 -1.42 28.61 6.01
N PRO A 160 -2.74 28.46 6.18
CA PRO A 160 -3.42 28.75 7.45
C PRO A 160 -3.04 27.71 8.53
N ALA A 161 -3.25 28.09 9.80
CA ALA A 161 -3.09 27.18 10.94
C ALA A 161 -4.24 26.17 10.97
N VAL A 162 -4.07 25.04 10.29
CA VAL A 162 -5.05 23.93 10.21
C VAL A 162 -4.40 22.66 10.73
N PRO A 163 -4.99 22.00 11.74
CA PRO A 163 -4.48 20.72 12.23
C PRO A 163 -4.61 19.65 11.16
N ALA A 164 -3.62 18.79 11.08
CA ALA A 164 -3.61 17.70 10.11
C ALA A 164 -3.08 16.40 10.72
N ILE A 165 -3.57 15.27 10.20
CA ILE A 165 -3.08 13.93 10.52
C ILE A 165 -3.04 13.12 9.22
N GLY A 166 -2.07 12.23 9.08
CA GLY A 166 -1.95 11.38 7.91
C GLY A 166 -1.05 10.18 8.16
N PHE A 167 -0.91 9.38 7.12
CA PHE A 167 -0.13 8.16 7.17
C PHE A 167 0.52 7.85 5.81
N ALA A 168 1.52 6.96 5.85
CA ALA A 168 2.07 6.31 4.67
C ALA A 168 2.20 4.82 4.92
N MET A 169 2.03 4.01 3.87
CA MET A 169 2.14 2.55 3.95
C MET A 169 3.10 2.01 2.88
N GLY A 170 3.77 0.90 3.21
CA GLY A 170 4.65 0.21 2.28
C GLY A 170 3.89 -0.87 1.52
N LEU A 171 3.60 -0.65 0.22
CA LEU A 171 2.87 -1.62 -0.60
C LEU A 171 3.59 -2.96 -0.69
N GLU A 172 4.91 -2.95 -0.84
CA GLU A 172 5.74 -4.16 -0.88
C GLU A 172 5.66 -4.93 0.45
N ARG A 173 5.63 -4.22 1.58
CA ARG A 173 5.46 -4.86 2.90
C ARG A 173 4.08 -5.48 3.07
N ILE A 174 3.05 -4.83 2.54
CA ILE A 174 1.69 -5.37 2.54
C ILE A 174 1.64 -6.66 1.71
N LEU A 175 2.26 -6.67 0.53
CA LEU A 175 2.34 -7.86 -0.31
C LEU A 175 3.12 -9.00 0.38
N LEU A 176 4.22 -8.69 1.06
CA LEU A 176 4.98 -9.67 1.84
C LEU A 176 4.15 -10.24 3.01
N ALA A 177 3.35 -9.39 3.68
CA ALA A 177 2.47 -9.81 4.77
C ALA A 177 1.32 -10.71 4.28
N LEU A 178 0.80 -10.45 3.08
CA LEU A 178 -0.24 -11.25 2.46
C LEU A 178 0.27 -12.62 1.99
N GLY A 179 1.58 -12.73 1.73
CA GLY A 179 2.18 -13.94 1.20
C GLY A 179 1.78 -14.24 -0.26
N PRO A 180 2.07 -15.44 -0.75
CA PRO A 180 1.72 -15.85 -2.10
C PRO A 180 0.21 -15.85 -2.29
N MET A 181 -0.28 -15.11 -3.27
CA MET A 181 -1.70 -15.10 -3.66
C MET A 181 -1.85 -15.79 -5.01
N GLU A 182 -2.74 -16.76 -5.06
CA GLU A 182 -3.19 -17.30 -6.34
C GLU A 182 -4.16 -16.30 -6.98
N LEU A 183 -3.68 -15.60 -7.99
CA LEU A 183 -4.57 -14.78 -8.82
C LEU A 183 -5.45 -15.72 -9.67
N PRO A 184 -6.76 -15.47 -9.76
CA PRO A 184 -7.62 -16.28 -10.63
C PRO A 184 -7.05 -16.22 -12.05
N LYS A 185 -6.66 -17.38 -12.58
CA LYS A 185 -6.24 -17.54 -13.97
C LYS A 185 -7.48 -17.39 -14.84
N ARG A 186 -7.76 -16.17 -15.27
CA ARG A 186 -8.73 -15.92 -16.34
C ARG A 186 -7.97 -15.98 -17.65
N PRO A 187 -8.15 -17.03 -18.47
CA PRO A 187 -7.50 -17.09 -19.78
C PRO A 187 -7.95 -15.89 -20.60
N PRO A 188 -7.04 -15.06 -21.12
CA PRO A 188 -7.41 -13.90 -21.92
C PRO A 188 -8.08 -14.35 -23.22
N CYS A 189 -8.93 -13.48 -23.74
CA CYS A 189 -9.32 -13.54 -25.14
C CYS A 189 -8.33 -12.67 -25.93
N SER A 190 -7.69 -13.21 -26.97
CA SER A 190 -6.81 -12.44 -27.83
C SER A 190 -7.57 -11.95 -29.07
N VAL A 191 -7.30 -10.71 -29.49
CA VAL A 191 -7.83 -10.16 -30.75
C VAL A 191 -6.66 -9.93 -31.70
N ALA A 192 -6.70 -10.57 -32.86
CA ALA A 192 -5.66 -10.57 -33.90
C ALA A 192 -6.12 -9.84 -35.15
N PRO A 193 -5.83 -8.52 -35.29
CA PRO A 193 -6.15 -7.76 -36.50
C PRO A 193 -5.19 -8.08 -37.64
N LEU A 194 -5.71 -8.32 -38.83
CA LEU A 194 -4.95 -8.51 -40.08
C LEU A 194 -5.18 -7.32 -41.00
N GLY A 195 -4.18 -6.45 -41.10
CA GLY A 195 -4.26 -5.22 -41.88
C GLY A 195 -4.61 -3.98 -41.07
N ALA A 196 -4.25 -2.82 -41.60
CA ALA A 196 -4.40 -1.54 -40.87
C ALA A 196 -5.85 -1.17 -40.58
N ARG A 197 -6.80 -1.49 -41.46
CA ARG A 197 -8.23 -1.22 -41.27
C ARG A 197 -8.80 -2.00 -40.07
N ALA A 198 -8.31 -3.23 -39.88
CA ALA A 198 -8.79 -4.10 -38.80
C ALA A 198 -8.34 -3.65 -37.39
N VAL A 199 -7.28 -2.85 -37.28
CA VAL A 199 -6.72 -2.44 -35.99
C VAL A 199 -7.73 -1.64 -35.15
N SER A 200 -8.39 -0.64 -35.77
CA SER A 200 -9.39 0.17 -35.05
C SER A 200 -10.55 -0.69 -34.53
N LYS A 201 -11.04 -1.63 -35.36
CA LYS A 201 -12.09 -2.53 -34.97
C LYS A 201 -11.68 -3.53 -33.89
N ALA A 202 -10.44 -4.01 -33.94
CA ALA A 202 -9.87 -4.85 -32.89
C ALA A 202 -9.80 -4.12 -31.53
N LEU A 203 -9.45 -2.82 -31.53
CA LEU A 203 -9.47 -1.99 -30.33
C LEU A 203 -10.87 -1.82 -29.76
N GLU A 204 -11.88 -1.56 -30.62
CA GLU A 204 -13.30 -1.51 -30.22
C GLU A 204 -13.74 -2.82 -29.61
N LEU A 205 -13.44 -3.96 -30.25
CA LEU A 205 -13.75 -5.29 -29.72
C LEU A 205 -13.05 -5.58 -28.39
N GLY A 206 -11.76 -5.23 -28.29
CA GLY A 206 -11.00 -5.39 -27.06
C GLY A 206 -11.59 -4.58 -25.91
N ARG A 207 -12.09 -3.37 -26.17
CA ARG A 207 -12.83 -2.55 -25.21
C ARG A 207 -14.15 -3.24 -24.82
N ALA A 208 -14.97 -3.62 -25.79
CA ALA A 208 -16.27 -4.25 -25.52
C ALA A 208 -16.15 -5.56 -24.72
N LEU A 209 -15.09 -6.37 -25.00
CA LEU A 209 -14.79 -7.57 -24.21
C LEU A 209 -14.48 -7.22 -22.76
N ARG A 210 -13.64 -6.20 -22.52
CA ARG A 210 -13.30 -5.75 -21.14
C ARG A 210 -14.51 -5.19 -20.41
N ASP A 211 -15.35 -4.40 -21.10
CA ASP A 211 -16.60 -3.88 -20.54
C ASP A 211 -17.58 -5.03 -20.15
N ALA A 212 -17.52 -6.15 -20.88
CA ALA A 212 -18.23 -7.39 -20.54
C ALA A 212 -17.51 -8.27 -19.49
N GLY A 213 -16.45 -7.79 -18.86
CA GLY A 213 -15.69 -8.51 -17.82
C GLY A 213 -14.73 -9.59 -18.35
N VAL A 214 -14.49 -9.66 -19.65
CA VAL A 214 -13.54 -10.60 -20.26
C VAL A 214 -12.15 -9.99 -20.32
N THR A 215 -11.14 -10.71 -19.82
CA THR A 215 -9.74 -10.31 -20.00
C THR A 215 -9.37 -10.40 -21.48
N ALA A 216 -9.04 -9.28 -22.12
CA ALA A 216 -8.75 -9.21 -23.54
C ALA A 216 -7.39 -8.57 -23.83
N ASP A 217 -6.60 -9.22 -24.70
CA ASP A 217 -5.36 -8.71 -25.30
C ASP A 217 -5.60 -8.40 -26.77
N VAL A 218 -5.12 -7.26 -27.25
CA VAL A 218 -5.20 -6.87 -28.67
C VAL A 218 -3.78 -6.82 -29.24
N ASP A 219 -3.48 -7.67 -30.22
CA ASP A 219 -2.15 -7.70 -30.86
C ASP A 219 -2.04 -6.66 -31.98
N GLY A 220 -1.80 -5.39 -31.64
CA GLY A 220 -1.66 -4.29 -32.60
C GLY A 220 -0.27 -4.17 -33.26
N ARG A 221 0.60 -5.15 -33.15
CA ARG A 221 2.01 -5.06 -33.63
C ARG A 221 2.17 -5.28 -35.16
N GLY A 222 1.10 -5.59 -35.87
CA GLY A 222 1.15 -5.80 -37.33
C GLY A 222 1.85 -7.09 -37.77
N ASN A 223 1.91 -8.10 -36.89
CA ASN A 223 2.56 -9.37 -37.19
C ASN A 223 1.69 -10.29 -38.08
N SER A 224 2.30 -11.36 -38.59
CA SER A 224 1.54 -12.41 -39.28
C SER A 224 0.57 -13.14 -38.35
N LEU A 225 -0.53 -13.66 -38.91
CA LEU A 225 -1.52 -14.44 -38.16
C LEU A 225 -0.87 -15.57 -37.33
N LYS A 226 0.11 -16.26 -37.91
CA LYS A 226 0.84 -17.33 -37.21
C LYS A 226 1.55 -16.83 -35.95
N SER A 227 2.16 -15.64 -36.03
CA SER A 227 2.83 -15.02 -34.87
C SER A 227 1.84 -14.59 -33.79
N MET A 228 0.70 -14.01 -34.19
CA MET A 228 -0.35 -13.59 -33.25
C MET A 228 -1.00 -14.79 -32.54
N LEU A 229 -1.28 -15.87 -33.27
CA LEU A 229 -1.80 -17.10 -32.67
C LEU A 229 -0.81 -17.73 -31.67
N ARG A 230 0.48 -17.77 -32.00
CA ARG A 230 1.52 -18.24 -31.07
C ARG A 230 1.58 -17.40 -29.80
N ARG A 231 1.42 -16.07 -29.94
CA ARG A 231 1.36 -15.18 -28.80
C ARG A 231 0.11 -15.44 -27.95
N ALA A 232 -1.06 -15.56 -28.59
CA ALA A 232 -2.31 -15.87 -27.91
C ALA A 232 -2.20 -17.15 -27.07
N ASP A 233 -1.62 -18.20 -27.66
CA ASP A 233 -1.34 -19.47 -26.98
C ASP A 233 -0.36 -19.29 -25.81
N GLY A 234 0.75 -18.57 -26.02
CA GLY A 234 1.72 -18.25 -24.97
C GLY A 234 1.15 -17.41 -23.80
N LEU A 235 0.10 -16.64 -24.03
CA LEU A 235 -0.65 -15.91 -22.99
C LEU A 235 -1.69 -16.82 -22.28
N GLY A 236 -1.86 -18.06 -22.73
CA GLY A 236 -2.89 -18.96 -22.24
C GLY A 236 -4.31 -18.52 -22.66
N ALA A 237 -4.44 -17.80 -23.78
CA ALA A 237 -5.74 -17.40 -24.29
C ALA A 237 -6.57 -18.62 -24.67
N ARG A 238 -7.79 -18.69 -24.18
CA ARG A 238 -8.75 -19.71 -24.63
C ARG A 238 -9.28 -19.41 -26.02
N TYR A 239 -9.55 -18.14 -26.29
CA TYR A 239 -10.09 -17.69 -27.56
C TYR A 239 -9.16 -16.71 -28.26
N CYS A 240 -9.14 -16.79 -29.60
CA CYS A 240 -8.51 -15.79 -30.45
C CYS A 240 -9.51 -15.34 -31.52
N ILE A 241 -9.86 -14.05 -31.48
CA ILE A 241 -10.71 -13.42 -32.49
C ILE A 241 -9.79 -12.88 -33.60
N VAL A 242 -9.93 -13.44 -34.80
CA VAL A 242 -9.22 -13.00 -35.99
C VAL A 242 -10.15 -12.13 -36.82
N ILE A 243 -9.67 -10.94 -37.20
CA ILE A 243 -10.40 -10.00 -38.03
C ILE A 243 -9.48 -9.36 -39.05
N GLY A 244 -9.79 -9.49 -40.31
CA GLY A 244 -9.08 -8.87 -41.42
C GLY A 244 -10.02 -8.03 -42.29
N ASP A 245 -9.51 -7.50 -43.39
CA ASP A 245 -10.29 -6.67 -44.29
C ASP A 245 -11.49 -7.42 -44.91
N ALA A 246 -11.31 -8.71 -45.25
CA ALA A 246 -12.38 -9.54 -45.78
C ALA A 246 -13.49 -9.84 -44.74
N GLU A 247 -13.13 -10.05 -43.50
CA GLU A 247 -14.09 -10.23 -42.41
C GLU A 247 -14.84 -8.92 -42.13
N LEU A 248 -14.13 -7.77 -42.11
CA LEU A 248 -14.74 -6.46 -41.92
C LEU A 248 -15.78 -6.15 -43.01
N ASP A 249 -15.47 -6.42 -44.26
CA ASP A 249 -16.37 -6.15 -45.38
C ASP A 249 -17.65 -7.00 -45.32
N ARG A 250 -17.59 -8.19 -44.69
CA ARG A 250 -18.74 -9.08 -44.45
C ARG A 250 -19.42 -8.88 -43.10
N GLY A 251 -18.86 -8.05 -42.22
CA GLY A 251 -19.40 -7.83 -40.87
C GLY A 251 -19.25 -9.04 -39.94
N VAL A 252 -18.24 -9.88 -40.15
CA VAL A 252 -18.00 -11.11 -39.40
C VAL A 252 -16.60 -11.12 -38.76
N VAL A 253 -16.35 -12.09 -37.89
CA VAL A 253 -15.04 -12.43 -37.30
C VAL A 253 -14.84 -13.95 -37.32
N GLN A 254 -13.60 -14.39 -37.29
CA GLN A 254 -13.25 -15.78 -37.04
C GLN A 254 -12.92 -15.98 -35.57
N LEU A 255 -13.73 -16.68 -34.82
CA LEU A 255 -13.46 -17.06 -33.44
C LEU A 255 -12.76 -18.42 -33.41
N LYS A 256 -11.52 -18.44 -32.92
CA LYS A 256 -10.75 -19.68 -32.70
C LYS A 256 -10.80 -20.04 -31.22
N ASP A 257 -11.27 -21.23 -30.89
CA ASP A 257 -11.07 -21.85 -29.58
C ASP A 257 -9.72 -22.59 -29.60
N LEU A 258 -8.73 -22.01 -28.94
CA LEU A 258 -7.34 -22.54 -28.95
C LEU A 258 -7.24 -23.83 -28.11
N ALA A 259 -8.05 -23.96 -27.07
CA ALA A 259 -8.10 -25.15 -26.24
C ALA A 259 -8.88 -26.29 -26.91
N GLY A 260 -9.99 -25.98 -27.57
CA GLY A 260 -10.83 -26.95 -28.26
C GLY A 260 -10.40 -27.23 -29.70
N HIS A 261 -9.35 -26.55 -30.22
CA HIS A 261 -8.86 -26.67 -31.59
C HIS A 261 -9.95 -26.51 -32.65
N SER A 262 -10.95 -25.65 -32.38
CA SER A 262 -12.06 -25.36 -33.29
C SER A 262 -12.06 -23.92 -33.74
N GLN A 263 -12.78 -23.66 -34.83
CA GLN A 263 -12.96 -22.34 -35.38
C GLN A 263 -14.40 -22.19 -35.86
N GLU A 264 -15.00 -21.04 -35.61
CA GLU A 264 -16.32 -20.66 -36.08
C GLU A 264 -16.31 -19.23 -36.63
N GLU A 265 -17.15 -18.99 -37.66
CA GLU A 265 -17.39 -17.64 -38.15
C GLU A 265 -18.64 -17.09 -37.45
N LEU A 266 -18.54 -15.88 -36.89
CA LEU A 266 -19.62 -15.23 -36.16
C LEU A 266 -19.87 -13.82 -36.67
N PRO A 267 -21.10 -13.32 -36.63
CA PRO A 267 -21.38 -11.90 -36.79
C PRO A 267 -20.58 -11.09 -35.77
N LEU A 268 -20.02 -9.97 -36.18
CA LEU A 268 -19.18 -9.10 -35.37
C LEU A 268 -19.90 -8.62 -34.10
N GLY A 269 -21.23 -8.43 -34.17
CA GLY A 269 -22.05 -8.02 -33.01
C GLY A 269 -22.22 -9.11 -31.94
N ASP A 270 -22.06 -10.38 -32.30
CA ASP A 270 -22.38 -11.52 -31.42
C ASP A 270 -21.16 -12.07 -30.67
N VAL A 271 -19.94 -11.75 -31.15
CA VAL A 271 -18.69 -12.36 -30.66
C VAL A 271 -18.43 -12.05 -29.19
N VAL A 272 -18.75 -10.83 -28.72
CA VAL A 272 -18.53 -10.42 -27.33
C VAL A 272 -19.40 -11.25 -26.39
N ALA A 273 -20.69 -11.38 -26.70
CA ALA A 273 -21.63 -12.19 -25.94
C ALA A 273 -21.21 -13.67 -25.93
N ARG A 274 -20.80 -14.20 -27.08
CA ARG A 274 -20.34 -15.58 -27.24
C ARG A 274 -19.12 -15.90 -26.36
N VAL A 275 -18.14 -15.01 -26.31
CA VAL A 275 -16.93 -15.18 -25.48
C VAL A 275 -17.25 -14.99 -24.01
N ALA A 276 -18.07 -13.99 -23.62
CA ALA A 276 -18.44 -13.71 -22.25
C ALA A 276 -19.20 -14.88 -21.60
N HIS A 277 -20.17 -15.46 -22.30
CA HIS A 277 -20.92 -16.62 -21.80
C HIS A 277 -20.07 -17.89 -21.62
N SER A 278 -19.02 -18.04 -22.41
CA SER A 278 -18.13 -19.19 -22.30
C SER A 278 -17.09 -19.04 -21.17
N GLY A 279 -16.89 -17.83 -20.64
CA GLY A 279 -15.96 -17.55 -19.53
C GLY A 279 -16.59 -17.64 -18.14
N GLY A 280 -17.90 -17.80 -18.03
CA GLY A 280 -18.65 -17.90 -16.78
C GLY A 280 -18.79 -19.29 -16.18
N ALA A 281 -18.24 -20.31 -16.82
CA ALA A 281 -18.31 -21.71 -16.36
C ALA A 281 -16.90 -22.22 -15.97
N ALA A 282 -16.29 -21.59 -14.94
CA ALA A 282 -15.13 -22.17 -14.26
C ALA A 282 -15.09 -21.65 -12.81
#